data_2bd92de7ba888f910fefac3279bd8b09
#
_entry.id   2bd92de7ba888f910fefac3279bd8b09
#
_cell.length_a   1.000
_cell.length_b   1.000
_cell.length_c   1.000
_cell.angle_alpha   90.00
_cell.angle_beta   90.00
_cell.angle_gamma   90.00
#
_symmetry.space_group_name_H-M   'P 1'
#
loop_
_entity.id
_entity.type
_entity.pdbx_description
1 polymer ?
#
loop_
_entity_poly.entity_id
_entity_poly.type
_entity_poly.pdbx_seq_one_letter_code
_entity_poly.pdbx_strand_id
1 'polypeptide(L)'
;SSTARVIDASGLLVVPGLVDMHTHLFHTVPNPDAWAGENSVPPDAFSFRSGVTTMVDAGSAGWRNFDYFRVTVIERAKTRVFAFVNIASYGMLNDIIEQHAPDFDPDATARAVARNGDVAVGIKSAHYWRPDWASVDRAVDAGEKSKRPVMVDFGYFMKERPYWRLVSEHLRPGDISTHCFRGPVPTADEAGRVYPYLWEARRRGVLFDLGHGGGSFLFRNAAPAFREGFYPDVISTDLHVQSMNAAMMDMPTTMSKCLALGMPLSEIIAAATFRPARAIGHAELGTLFPGTAADIALFGVRKGTFGFADSVGGRIAGAERFACEMTCRNGAVVWDRNARAASDYRTLPGNAGIRDGEYLIPPVS
;
A
#
# COMPACT_ATOMS: atom_id res chain seq x y z
N SER A 1 -11.57 -2.54 -37.30
CA SER A 1 -10.46 -1.96 -36.56
C SER A 1 -11.00 -0.82 -35.72
N SER A 2 -11.12 -1.05 -34.40
CA SER A 2 -11.38 0.03 -33.46
C SER A 2 -10.22 1.00 -33.54
N THR A 3 -10.46 2.23 -33.94
CA THR A 3 -9.46 3.30 -33.84
C THR A 3 -9.05 3.44 -32.38
N ALA A 4 -7.77 3.23 -32.09
CA ALA A 4 -7.23 3.43 -30.76
C ALA A 4 -7.51 4.88 -30.34
N ARG A 5 -8.08 5.05 -29.16
CA ARG A 5 -8.33 6.37 -28.60
C ARG A 5 -7.01 6.99 -28.16
N VAL A 6 -6.72 8.17 -28.66
CA VAL A 6 -5.56 8.96 -28.26
C VAL A 6 -5.94 9.91 -27.13
N ILE A 7 -5.19 9.90 -26.04
CA ILE A 7 -5.35 10.80 -24.90
C ILE A 7 -4.11 11.67 -24.79
N ASP A 8 -4.29 12.99 -24.80
CA ASP A 8 -3.20 13.94 -24.63
C ASP A 8 -2.69 13.93 -23.15
N ALA A 9 -1.47 13.47 -22.97
CA ALA A 9 -0.76 13.45 -21.71
C ALA A 9 0.34 14.53 -21.61
N SER A 10 0.34 15.53 -22.50
CA SER A 10 1.32 16.60 -22.50
C SER A 10 1.44 17.27 -21.13
N GLY A 11 2.66 17.44 -20.63
CA GLY A 11 2.95 18.03 -19.33
C GLY A 11 2.68 17.12 -18.12
N LEU A 12 2.33 15.85 -18.34
CA LEU A 12 2.10 14.88 -17.28
C LEU A 12 3.23 13.85 -17.23
N LEU A 13 3.45 13.33 -16.04
CA LEU A 13 4.26 12.16 -15.80
C LEU A 13 3.41 10.92 -16.03
N VAL A 14 3.81 10.06 -16.97
CA VAL A 14 3.16 8.79 -17.27
C VAL A 14 3.96 7.69 -16.62
N VAL A 15 3.35 6.96 -15.70
CA VAL A 15 4.01 5.89 -14.93
C VAL A 15 3.13 4.62 -14.91
N PRO A 16 3.69 3.46 -14.55
CA PRO A 16 2.86 2.30 -14.25
C PRO A 16 1.81 2.62 -13.19
N GLY A 17 0.70 1.94 -13.22
CA GLY A 17 -0.28 2.00 -12.13
C GLY A 17 0.40 1.71 -10.79
N LEU A 18 0.12 2.53 -9.79
CA LEU A 18 0.75 2.40 -8.48
C LEU A 18 0.30 1.12 -7.79
N VAL A 19 1.23 0.54 -7.02
CA VAL A 19 1.00 -0.63 -6.16
C VAL A 19 1.13 -0.20 -4.70
N ASP A 20 0.02 -0.14 -3.99
CA ASP A 20 -0.01 0.13 -2.56
C ASP A 20 0.05 -1.18 -1.79
N MET A 21 1.24 -1.50 -1.28
CA MET A 21 1.53 -2.81 -0.68
C MET A 21 1.05 -2.93 0.77
N HIS A 22 0.51 -1.87 1.37
CA HIS A 22 0.07 -1.88 2.76
C HIS A 22 -1.26 -1.13 2.89
N THR A 23 -2.35 -1.89 2.96
CA THR A 23 -3.72 -1.38 3.12
C THR A 23 -4.54 -2.34 3.99
N HIS A 24 -5.69 -1.89 4.49
CA HIS A 24 -6.63 -2.70 5.27
C HIS A 24 -8.01 -2.65 4.63
N LEU A 25 -8.40 -3.76 3.99
CA LEU A 25 -9.56 -3.84 3.10
C LEU A 25 -10.64 -4.81 3.58
N PHE A 26 -10.30 -5.69 4.53
CA PHE A 26 -11.22 -6.71 5.01
C PHE A 26 -12.07 -6.19 6.17
N HIS A 27 -13.38 -6.24 6.02
CA HIS A 27 -14.40 -5.60 6.83
C HIS A 27 -14.68 -6.23 8.20
N THR A 28 -13.91 -7.22 8.64
CA THR A 28 -14.12 -7.86 9.95
C THR A 28 -13.14 -7.38 11.04
N VAL A 29 -12.46 -6.26 10.79
CA VAL A 29 -11.58 -5.64 11.79
C VAL A 29 -12.38 -4.58 12.55
N PRO A 30 -12.90 -4.89 13.76
CA PRO A 30 -13.75 -3.96 14.47
C PRO A 30 -12.98 -2.76 14.98
N ASN A 31 -13.57 -1.60 14.84
CA ASN A 31 -13.08 -0.37 15.43
C ASN A 31 -14.28 0.47 15.91
N PRO A 32 -14.59 0.49 17.20
CA PRO A 32 -15.77 1.18 17.73
C PRO A 32 -15.75 2.69 17.51
N ASP A 33 -14.57 3.27 17.31
CA ASP A 33 -14.39 4.71 17.06
C ASP A 33 -14.44 5.06 15.57
N ALA A 34 -14.54 4.06 14.69
CA ALA A 34 -14.59 4.27 13.26
C ALA A 34 -16.03 4.22 12.72
N TRP A 35 -16.23 4.81 11.56
CA TRP A 35 -17.47 4.73 10.82
C TRP A 35 -17.88 3.27 10.58
N ALA A 36 -19.13 2.95 10.87
CA ALA A 36 -19.70 1.61 10.80
C ALA A 36 -19.01 0.56 11.70
N GLY A 37 -18.19 0.99 12.66
CA GLY A 37 -17.47 0.08 13.56
C GLY A 37 -16.34 -0.71 12.90
N GLU A 38 -15.86 -0.29 11.74
CA GLU A 38 -14.87 -0.99 10.92
C GLU A 38 -13.59 -0.19 10.77
N ASN A 39 -12.42 -0.85 10.83
CA ASN A 39 -11.14 -0.21 10.53
C ASN A 39 -10.80 -0.24 9.04
N SER A 40 -11.38 -1.14 8.28
CA SER A 40 -11.14 -1.31 6.84
C SER A 40 -11.83 -0.25 5.99
N VAL A 41 -11.35 -0.10 4.76
CA VAL A 41 -11.94 0.79 3.75
C VAL A 41 -12.26 0.02 2.47
N PRO A 42 -13.30 0.40 1.71
CA PRO A 42 -13.56 -0.21 0.41
C PRO A 42 -12.46 0.19 -0.60
N PRO A 43 -11.83 -0.78 -1.29
CA PRO A 43 -10.68 -0.51 -2.17
C PRO A 43 -11.01 0.48 -3.29
N ASP A 44 -12.14 0.31 -3.96
CA ASP A 44 -12.53 1.12 -5.14
C ASP A 44 -12.81 2.59 -4.80
N ALA A 45 -13.05 2.91 -3.54
CA ALA A 45 -13.28 4.28 -3.10
C ALA A 45 -11.98 5.12 -3.03
N PHE A 46 -10.81 4.47 -2.94
CA PHE A 46 -9.55 5.16 -2.67
C PHE A 46 -8.48 4.93 -3.75
N SER A 47 -8.49 3.78 -4.43
CA SER A 47 -7.44 3.37 -5.35
C SER A 47 -7.30 4.28 -6.57
N PHE A 48 -8.30 4.30 -7.43
CA PHE A 48 -8.17 4.89 -8.76
C PHE A 48 -7.94 6.39 -8.75
N ARG A 49 -8.56 7.12 -7.83
CA ARG A 49 -8.37 8.58 -7.70
C ARG A 49 -6.96 8.98 -7.26
N SER A 50 -6.20 8.02 -6.74
CA SER A 50 -4.81 8.21 -6.30
C SER A 50 -3.77 7.59 -7.24
N GLY A 51 -4.18 7.05 -8.39
CA GLY A 51 -3.26 6.41 -9.33
C GLY A 51 -2.96 4.95 -9.00
N VAL A 52 -3.54 4.42 -7.92
CA VAL A 52 -3.34 3.04 -7.46
C VAL A 52 -4.22 2.10 -8.28
N THR A 53 -3.64 1.10 -8.91
CA THR A 53 -4.35 0.05 -9.65
C THR A 53 -4.34 -1.28 -8.92
N THR A 54 -3.42 -1.44 -7.99
CA THR A 54 -3.24 -2.65 -7.19
C THR A 54 -3.07 -2.28 -5.71
N MET A 55 -3.88 -2.88 -4.86
CA MET A 55 -3.77 -2.79 -3.40
C MET A 55 -3.47 -4.16 -2.81
N VAL A 56 -2.68 -4.18 -1.73
CA VAL A 56 -2.40 -5.40 -0.97
C VAL A 56 -2.87 -5.21 0.46
N ASP A 57 -3.81 -6.04 0.87
CA ASP A 57 -4.24 -6.07 2.27
C ASP A 57 -3.12 -6.64 3.14
N ALA A 58 -2.75 -5.90 4.18
CA ALA A 58 -1.63 -6.23 5.05
C ALA A 58 -2.04 -7.10 6.25
N GLY A 59 -2.78 -8.16 5.98
CA GLY A 59 -3.09 -9.19 6.96
C GLY A 59 -4.29 -8.89 7.84
N SER A 60 -5.27 -8.15 7.34
CA SER A 60 -6.57 -8.00 8.04
C SER A 60 -7.25 -9.35 8.25
N ALA A 61 -7.06 -10.32 7.31
CA ALA A 61 -7.51 -11.70 7.44
C ALA A 61 -6.37 -12.64 7.85
N GLY A 62 -6.70 -13.64 8.67
CA GLY A 62 -5.83 -14.76 9.00
C GLY A 62 -6.22 -16.04 8.26
N TRP A 63 -5.53 -17.14 8.56
CA TRP A 63 -5.71 -18.41 7.87
C TRP A 63 -7.11 -19.06 8.02
N ARG A 64 -7.92 -18.64 9.03
CA ARG A 64 -9.30 -19.16 9.23
C ARG A 64 -10.35 -18.41 8.41
N ASN A 65 -10.16 -17.12 8.13
CA ASN A 65 -11.17 -16.28 7.49
C ASN A 65 -10.72 -15.71 6.12
N PHE A 66 -9.57 -16.12 5.60
CA PHE A 66 -9.04 -15.64 4.34
C PHE A 66 -9.97 -15.97 3.15
N ASP A 67 -10.54 -17.18 3.11
CA ASP A 67 -11.46 -17.58 2.04
C ASP A 67 -12.72 -16.71 2.02
N TYR A 68 -13.19 -16.25 3.19
CA TYR A 68 -14.31 -15.30 3.28
C TYR A 68 -13.91 -13.89 2.79
N PHE A 69 -12.71 -13.42 3.14
CA PHE A 69 -12.16 -12.19 2.60
C PHE A 69 -12.07 -12.23 1.07
N ARG A 70 -11.59 -13.36 0.52
CA ARG A 70 -11.49 -13.55 -0.92
C ARG A 70 -12.83 -13.30 -1.62
N VAL A 71 -13.88 -14.01 -1.21
CA VAL A 71 -15.18 -13.97 -1.91
C VAL A 71 -15.96 -12.69 -1.65
N THR A 72 -15.71 -11.99 -0.53
CA THR A 72 -16.46 -10.77 -0.18
C THR A 72 -15.81 -9.48 -0.65
N VAL A 73 -14.50 -9.45 -0.80
CA VAL A 73 -13.76 -8.23 -1.19
C VAL A 73 -12.90 -8.45 -2.43
N ILE A 74 -11.96 -9.42 -2.41
CA ILE A 74 -10.95 -9.57 -3.46
C ILE A 74 -11.61 -9.80 -4.83
N GLU A 75 -12.55 -10.74 -4.91
CA GLU A 75 -13.24 -11.11 -6.15
C GLU A 75 -14.29 -10.08 -6.61
N ARG A 76 -14.66 -9.13 -5.75
CA ARG A 76 -15.69 -8.12 -6.05
C ARG A 76 -15.14 -6.75 -6.39
N ALA A 77 -13.92 -6.45 -5.96
CA ALA A 77 -13.29 -5.16 -6.20
C ALA A 77 -12.94 -4.98 -7.69
N LYS A 78 -13.14 -3.77 -8.21
CA LYS A 78 -12.59 -3.36 -9.50
C LYS A 78 -11.09 -3.11 -9.42
N THR A 79 -10.61 -2.66 -8.28
CA THR A 79 -9.18 -2.60 -7.92
C THR A 79 -8.63 -4.02 -7.90
N ARG A 80 -7.42 -4.23 -8.42
CA ARG A 80 -6.72 -5.51 -8.19
C ARG A 80 -6.33 -5.57 -6.72
N VAL A 81 -6.79 -6.61 -6.03
CA VAL A 81 -6.51 -6.83 -4.61
C VAL A 81 -5.75 -8.13 -4.43
N PHE A 82 -4.61 -8.03 -3.77
CA PHE A 82 -3.86 -9.13 -3.18
C PHE A 82 -3.89 -9.03 -1.67
N ALA A 83 -3.36 -10.03 -0.97
CA ALA A 83 -3.29 -9.97 0.49
C ALA A 83 -2.14 -10.79 1.07
N PHE A 84 -1.61 -10.33 2.20
CA PHE A 84 -0.85 -11.13 3.13
C PHE A 84 -1.82 -11.90 4.05
N VAL A 85 -1.53 -13.17 4.31
CA VAL A 85 -2.28 -13.97 5.29
C VAL A 85 -1.67 -13.74 6.66
N ASN A 86 -2.43 -13.26 7.62
CA ASN A 86 -1.91 -13.07 8.98
C ASN A 86 -1.62 -14.41 9.65
N ILE A 87 -0.52 -14.48 10.41
CA ILE A 87 -0.17 -15.67 11.22
C ILE A 87 -1.18 -15.89 12.36
N ALA A 88 -1.79 -14.82 12.87
CA ALA A 88 -2.91 -14.89 13.80
C ALA A 88 -4.16 -15.43 13.10
N SER A 89 -4.84 -16.38 13.73
CA SER A 89 -5.85 -17.22 13.07
C SER A 89 -6.98 -16.48 12.36
N TYR A 90 -7.48 -15.39 12.93
CA TYR A 90 -8.52 -14.52 12.35
C TYR A 90 -7.97 -13.13 11.95
N GLY A 91 -6.65 -13.02 11.76
CA GLY A 91 -6.01 -11.77 11.41
C GLY A 91 -6.12 -10.72 12.50
N MET A 92 -6.39 -9.48 12.09
CA MET A 92 -6.47 -8.31 12.97
C MET A 92 -7.87 -8.15 13.59
N LEU A 93 -8.58 -9.24 13.86
CA LEU A 93 -9.94 -9.20 14.39
C LEU A 93 -10.02 -8.46 15.74
N ASN A 94 -9.06 -8.70 16.62
CA ASN A 94 -8.88 -7.99 17.90
C ASN A 94 -7.56 -8.37 18.57
N ASP A 95 -7.20 -7.62 19.61
CA ASP A 95 -5.99 -7.85 20.39
C ASP A 95 -5.87 -9.26 20.98
N ILE A 96 -7.00 -9.88 21.37
CA ILE A 96 -6.98 -11.24 21.94
C ILE A 96 -6.43 -12.23 20.90
N ILE A 97 -6.89 -12.13 19.66
CA ILE A 97 -6.47 -13.00 18.55
C ILE A 97 -5.00 -12.74 18.21
N GLU A 98 -4.59 -11.48 18.12
CA GLU A 98 -3.21 -11.09 17.78
C GLU A 98 -2.20 -11.44 18.89
N GLN A 99 -2.66 -11.73 20.11
CA GLN A 99 -1.80 -12.13 21.24
C GLN A 99 -1.89 -13.62 21.58
N HIS A 100 -2.73 -14.38 20.86
CA HIS A 100 -2.96 -15.81 21.15
C HIS A 100 -1.97 -16.70 20.41
N ALA A 101 -0.72 -16.72 20.88
CA ALA A 101 0.36 -17.49 20.26
C ALA A 101 0.05 -18.97 19.97
N PRO A 102 -0.78 -19.71 20.73
CA PRO A 102 -1.17 -21.08 20.36
C PRO A 102 -1.84 -21.22 18.99
N ASP A 103 -2.51 -20.16 18.50
CA ASP A 103 -3.18 -20.14 17.19
C ASP A 103 -2.28 -19.59 16.05
N PHE A 104 -1.04 -19.24 16.34
CA PHE A 104 -0.06 -18.91 15.28
C PHE A 104 0.41 -20.23 14.65
N ASP A 105 -0.33 -20.73 13.71
CA ASP A 105 -0.10 -22.05 13.08
C ASP A 105 0.55 -21.88 11.68
N PRO A 106 1.87 -22.15 11.56
CA PRO A 106 2.58 -22.01 10.28
C PRO A 106 2.05 -22.96 9.20
N ASP A 107 1.64 -24.18 9.56
CA ASP A 107 1.15 -25.15 8.59
C ASP A 107 -0.24 -24.77 8.08
N ALA A 108 -1.13 -24.32 8.96
CA ALA A 108 -2.45 -23.82 8.55
C ALA A 108 -2.34 -22.56 7.69
N THR A 109 -1.43 -21.65 8.05
CA THR A 109 -1.15 -20.43 7.27
C THR A 109 -0.59 -20.77 5.90
N ALA A 110 0.39 -21.67 5.81
CA ALA A 110 0.96 -22.11 4.54
C ALA A 110 -0.09 -22.82 3.66
N ARG A 111 -0.99 -23.64 4.25
CA ARG A 111 -2.12 -24.23 3.51
C ARG A 111 -3.10 -23.18 3.00
N ALA A 112 -3.41 -22.15 3.78
CA ALA A 112 -4.28 -21.05 3.34
C ALA A 112 -3.65 -20.28 2.15
N VAL A 113 -2.36 -19.99 2.22
CA VAL A 113 -1.60 -19.41 1.11
C VAL A 113 -1.65 -20.30 -0.13
N ALA A 114 -1.43 -21.62 0.02
CA ALA A 114 -1.42 -22.55 -1.11
C ALA A 114 -2.79 -22.63 -1.80
N ARG A 115 -3.89 -22.65 -1.03
CA ARG A 115 -5.25 -22.65 -1.60
C ARG A 115 -5.59 -21.35 -2.35
N ASN A 116 -4.98 -20.24 -1.98
CA ASN A 116 -5.25 -18.90 -2.49
C ASN A 116 -4.03 -18.29 -3.21
N GLY A 117 -3.15 -19.13 -3.78
CA GLY A 117 -1.85 -18.72 -4.28
C GLY A 117 -1.85 -17.70 -5.44
N ASP A 118 -2.99 -17.48 -6.06
CA ASP A 118 -3.25 -16.45 -7.06
C ASP A 118 -3.44 -15.04 -6.46
N VAL A 119 -3.84 -14.95 -5.18
CA VAL A 119 -4.11 -13.67 -4.48
C VAL A 119 -3.37 -13.54 -3.14
N ALA A 120 -2.97 -14.65 -2.52
CA ALA A 120 -2.19 -14.65 -1.27
C ALA A 120 -0.70 -14.51 -1.59
N VAL A 121 -0.14 -13.32 -1.34
CA VAL A 121 1.22 -12.96 -1.78
C VAL A 121 2.28 -13.05 -0.70
N GLY A 122 1.91 -13.26 0.54
CA GLY A 122 2.83 -13.33 1.68
C GLY A 122 2.13 -13.62 3.00
N ILE A 123 2.90 -13.51 4.07
CA ILE A 123 2.43 -13.70 5.45
C ILE A 123 2.60 -12.39 6.22
N LYS A 124 1.67 -12.06 7.11
CA LYS A 124 1.75 -10.92 8.04
C LYS A 124 1.95 -11.38 9.46
N SER A 125 2.85 -10.70 10.19
CA SER A 125 2.91 -10.65 11.65
C SER A 125 2.70 -9.22 12.09
N ALA A 126 1.73 -8.96 12.99
CA ALA A 126 1.36 -7.61 13.40
C ALA A 126 1.04 -7.54 14.90
N HIS A 127 1.29 -6.38 15.50
CA HIS A 127 0.84 -5.90 16.82
C HIS A 127 1.13 -6.82 18.02
N TYR A 128 1.99 -7.83 17.87
CA TYR A 128 2.33 -8.73 18.97
C TYR A 128 3.17 -8.00 20.03
N TRP A 129 2.71 -8.00 21.28
CA TRP A 129 3.36 -7.25 22.37
C TRP A 129 3.99 -8.13 23.46
N ARG A 130 4.04 -9.46 23.27
CA ARG A 130 4.74 -10.32 24.23
C ARG A 130 6.25 -10.17 24.06
N PRO A 131 7.05 -10.49 25.13
CA PRO A 131 8.50 -10.31 25.09
C PRO A 131 9.27 -11.35 24.27
N ASP A 132 8.56 -12.35 23.75
CA ASP A 132 9.13 -13.40 22.91
C ASP A 132 8.96 -13.10 21.41
N TRP A 133 9.53 -13.94 20.55
CA TRP A 133 9.51 -13.81 19.11
C TRP A 133 8.46 -14.69 18.40
N ALA A 134 7.56 -15.31 19.15
CA ALA A 134 6.63 -16.33 18.62
C ALA A 134 5.87 -15.90 17.37
N SER A 135 5.36 -14.67 17.33
CA SER A 135 4.63 -14.16 16.16
C SER A 135 5.51 -14.04 14.92
N VAL A 136 6.73 -13.52 15.08
CA VAL A 136 7.68 -13.34 13.98
C VAL A 136 8.22 -14.70 13.51
N ASP A 137 8.70 -15.53 14.43
CA ASP A 137 9.33 -16.81 14.07
C ASP A 137 8.34 -17.76 13.39
N ARG A 138 7.10 -17.81 13.86
CA ARG A 138 6.05 -18.63 13.23
C ARG A 138 5.59 -18.06 11.89
N ALA A 139 5.56 -16.73 11.72
CA ALA A 139 5.30 -16.13 10.42
C ALA A 139 6.43 -16.46 9.42
N VAL A 140 7.68 -16.42 9.86
CA VAL A 140 8.85 -16.79 9.05
C VAL A 140 8.79 -18.28 8.67
N ASP A 141 8.47 -19.20 9.61
CA ASP A 141 8.26 -20.62 9.30
C ASP A 141 7.14 -20.83 8.26
N ALA A 142 6.02 -20.12 8.40
CA ALA A 142 4.95 -20.15 7.40
C ALA A 142 5.43 -19.63 6.02
N GLY A 143 6.26 -18.58 6.02
CA GLY A 143 6.87 -18.02 4.82
C GLY A 143 7.83 -18.99 4.13
N GLU A 144 8.62 -19.75 4.88
CA GLU A 144 9.48 -20.80 4.36
C GLU A 144 8.68 -21.93 3.71
N LYS A 145 7.67 -22.44 4.42
CA LYS A 145 6.79 -23.51 3.94
C LYS A 145 6.02 -23.12 2.67
N SER A 146 5.56 -21.89 2.58
CA SER A 146 4.79 -21.38 1.44
C SER A 146 5.67 -20.75 0.33
N LYS A 147 6.97 -20.57 0.56
CA LYS A 147 7.91 -19.85 -0.31
C LYS A 147 7.44 -18.42 -0.61
N ARG A 148 6.92 -17.75 0.40
CA ARG A 148 6.41 -16.37 0.32
C ARG A 148 7.16 -15.46 1.29
N PRO A 149 7.22 -14.15 1.00
CA PRO A 149 7.78 -13.16 1.92
C PRO A 149 6.90 -13.00 3.16
N VAL A 150 7.52 -12.49 4.22
CA VAL A 150 6.85 -12.11 5.45
C VAL A 150 6.93 -10.60 5.61
N MET A 151 5.80 -9.96 5.90
CA MET A 151 5.75 -8.56 6.33
C MET A 151 5.55 -8.51 7.84
N VAL A 152 6.46 -7.82 8.53
CA VAL A 152 6.38 -7.64 9.99
C VAL A 152 6.09 -6.19 10.32
N ASP A 153 4.94 -5.95 10.96
CA ASP A 153 4.69 -4.75 11.75
C ASP A 153 5.18 -5.01 13.18
N PHE A 154 6.31 -4.45 13.50
CA PHE A 154 6.93 -4.57 14.82
C PHE A 154 6.31 -3.53 15.76
N GLY A 155 5.00 -3.70 16.07
CA GLY A 155 4.14 -2.72 16.70
C GLY A 155 4.58 -2.26 18.08
N TYR A 156 5.10 -3.18 18.91
CA TYR A 156 5.51 -2.89 20.28
C TYR A 156 6.99 -3.16 20.48
N PHE A 157 7.71 -2.14 20.89
CA PHE A 157 9.16 -2.16 21.12
C PHE A 157 9.45 -2.45 22.59
N MET A 158 10.14 -3.56 22.84
CA MET A 158 10.51 -4.01 24.17
C MET A 158 12.01 -4.22 24.28
N LYS A 159 12.54 -4.15 25.49
CA LYS A 159 13.97 -4.38 25.75
C LYS A 159 14.40 -5.81 25.35
N GLU A 160 13.52 -6.77 25.55
CA GLU A 160 13.72 -8.19 25.21
C GLU A 160 13.66 -8.45 23.70
N ARG A 161 12.99 -7.55 22.96
CA ARG A 161 12.81 -7.59 21.51
C ARG A 161 13.34 -6.32 20.86
N PRO A 162 14.63 -6.08 20.80
CA PRO A 162 15.18 -4.90 20.15
C PRO A 162 15.04 -4.99 18.62
N TYR A 163 14.73 -3.88 17.99
CA TYR A 163 14.46 -3.80 16.54
C TYR A 163 15.63 -4.29 15.68
N TRP A 164 16.87 -4.04 16.09
CA TRP A 164 18.04 -4.51 15.35
C TRP A 164 18.08 -6.03 15.19
N ARG A 165 17.61 -6.79 16.21
CA ARG A 165 17.50 -8.25 16.11
C ARG A 165 16.46 -8.69 15.10
N LEU A 166 15.30 -8.01 15.03
CA LEU A 166 14.31 -8.29 14.01
C LEU A 166 14.95 -8.32 12.61
N VAL A 167 15.56 -7.20 12.23
CA VAL A 167 16.07 -7.03 10.87
C VAL A 167 17.38 -7.77 10.60
N SER A 168 18.17 -8.10 11.64
CA SER A 168 19.46 -8.77 11.49
C SER A 168 19.39 -10.29 11.64
N GLU A 169 18.49 -10.80 12.51
CA GLU A 169 18.48 -12.21 12.91
C GLU A 169 17.21 -12.96 12.47
N HIS A 170 16.02 -12.29 12.44
CA HIS A 170 14.75 -12.96 12.18
C HIS A 170 14.29 -12.83 10.75
N LEU A 171 14.49 -11.66 10.09
CA LEU A 171 14.04 -11.46 8.71
C LEU A 171 15.01 -12.07 7.68
N ARG A 172 14.42 -12.74 6.68
CA ARG A 172 15.11 -13.39 5.56
C ARG A 172 15.23 -12.39 4.38
N PRO A 173 16.11 -12.67 3.39
CA PRO A 173 16.07 -11.97 2.11
C PRO A 173 14.66 -12.03 1.49
N GLY A 174 14.13 -10.86 1.12
CA GLY A 174 12.77 -10.70 0.59
C GLY A 174 11.70 -10.42 1.63
N ASP A 175 11.98 -10.63 2.93
CA ASP A 175 11.04 -10.25 3.99
C ASP A 175 11.03 -8.72 4.18
N ILE A 176 9.94 -8.21 4.75
CA ILE A 176 9.60 -6.79 4.77
C ILE A 176 9.44 -6.32 6.21
N SER A 177 10.22 -5.32 6.61
CA SER A 177 9.99 -4.54 7.83
C SER A 177 9.16 -3.32 7.46
N THR A 178 7.89 -3.31 7.81
CA THR A 178 7.04 -2.13 7.58
C THR A 178 7.15 -1.10 8.69
N HIS A 179 6.63 0.10 8.45
CA HIS A 179 6.69 1.23 9.37
C HIS A 179 8.14 1.64 9.72
N CYS A 180 9.04 1.59 8.75
CA CYS A 180 10.47 1.77 8.97
C CYS A 180 10.87 3.16 9.53
N PHE A 181 9.96 4.13 9.54
CA PHE A 181 10.15 5.47 10.15
C PHE A 181 9.20 5.76 11.30
N ARG A 182 8.61 4.72 11.91
CA ARG A 182 7.77 4.84 13.10
C ARG A 182 8.57 5.39 14.29
N GLY A 183 7.89 6.08 15.22
CA GLY A 183 8.54 6.77 16.33
C GLY A 183 9.60 5.99 17.11
N PRO A 184 9.31 4.75 17.54
CA PRO A 184 10.28 3.94 18.30
C PRO A 184 11.34 3.23 17.43
N VAL A 185 11.25 3.25 16.09
CA VAL A 185 12.26 2.61 15.23
C VAL A 185 13.56 3.40 15.28
N PRO A 186 14.66 2.78 15.74
CA PRO A 186 15.95 3.44 15.83
C PRO A 186 16.59 3.48 14.43
N THR A 187 16.27 4.54 13.66
CA THR A 187 16.72 4.68 12.28
C THR A 187 18.09 5.35 12.19
N ALA A 188 18.34 6.36 13.01
CA ALA A 188 19.60 7.10 13.02
C ALA A 188 20.05 7.41 14.46
N ASP A 189 21.37 7.61 14.62
CA ASP A 189 21.97 8.05 15.87
C ASP A 189 21.75 9.57 16.13
N GLU A 190 22.25 10.06 17.27
CA GLU A 190 22.13 11.49 17.65
C GLU A 190 22.82 12.44 16.66
N ALA A 191 23.82 11.96 15.92
CA ALA A 191 24.48 12.72 14.86
C ALA A 191 23.73 12.64 13.52
N GLY A 192 22.60 11.94 13.48
CA GLY A 192 21.77 11.75 12.28
C GLY A 192 22.32 10.71 11.30
N ARG A 193 23.27 9.87 11.71
CA ARG A 193 23.83 8.80 10.88
C ARG A 193 22.97 7.55 11.01
N VAL A 194 22.60 6.97 9.88
CA VAL A 194 21.80 5.73 9.83
C VAL A 194 22.59 4.58 10.47
N TYR A 195 21.94 3.84 11.33
CA TYR A 195 22.60 2.71 12.00
C TYR A 195 23.11 1.66 11.00
N PRO A 196 24.34 1.17 11.14
CA PRO A 196 24.96 0.22 10.20
C PRO A 196 24.15 -1.05 9.97
N TYR A 197 23.45 -1.56 10.99
CA TYR A 197 22.65 -2.78 10.89
C TYR A 197 21.48 -2.65 9.88
N LEU A 198 20.97 -1.44 9.64
CA LEU A 198 19.92 -1.21 8.64
C LEU A 198 20.48 -1.37 7.21
N TRP A 199 21.64 -0.80 6.95
CA TRP A 199 22.33 -0.97 5.67
C TRP A 199 22.71 -2.44 5.43
N GLU A 200 23.11 -3.14 6.48
CA GLU A 200 23.47 -4.54 6.42
C GLU A 200 22.25 -5.43 6.15
N ALA A 201 21.13 -5.19 6.83
CA ALA A 201 19.86 -5.87 6.57
C ALA A 201 19.40 -5.66 5.12
N ARG A 202 19.47 -4.42 4.61
CA ARG A 202 19.15 -4.12 3.21
C ARG A 202 20.07 -4.86 2.24
N ARG A 203 21.37 -4.91 2.49
CA ARG A 203 22.33 -5.67 1.64
C ARG A 203 22.04 -7.17 1.64
N ARG A 204 21.51 -7.72 2.72
CA ARG A 204 21.02 -9.10 2.77
C ARG A 204 19.72 -9.31 2.01
N GLY A 205 19.01 -8.26 1.63
CA GLY A 205 17.76 -8.32 0.89
C GLY A 205 16.50 -8.13 1.73
N VAL A 206 16.61 -7.70 2.99
CA VAL A 206 15.45 -7.24 3.77
C VAL A 206 14.93 -5.94 3.19
N LEU A 207 13.62 -5.85 2.96
CA LEU A 207 12.96 -4.66 2.42
C LEU A 207 12.40 -3.79 3.55
N PHE A 208 12.54 -2.48 3.36
CA PHE A 208 12.00 -1.49 4.28
C PHE A 208 10.81 -0.79 3.64
N ASP A 209 9.64 -1.00 4.22
CA ASP A 209 8.38 -0.40 3.76
C ASP A 209 8.03 0.81 4.62
N LEU A 210 7.59 1.89 3.96
CA LEU A 210 7.22 3.14 4.63
C LEU A 210 6.00 2.95 5.53
N GLY A 211 4.91 2.35 5.02
CA GLY A 211 3.70 2.08 5.80
C GLY A 211 3.24 3.31 6.58
N HIS A 212 2.82 4.39 5.89
CA HIS A 212 2.62 5.71 6.53
C HIS A 212 1.65 5.67 7.72
N GLY A 213 0.46 5.10 7.51
CA GLY A 213 -0.59 4.99 8.51
C GLY A 213 -1.00 6.30 9.19
N GLY A 214 -1.79 6.16 10.23
CA GLY A 214 -2.16 7.27 11.10
C GLY A 214 -1.06 7.66 12.10
N GLY A 215 -0.19 6.70 12.47
CA GLY A 215 0.80 6.87 13.55
C GLY A 215 2.25 6.50 13.22
N SER A 216 2.57 6.09 11.98
CA SER A 216 3.80 5.34 11.71
C SER A 216 4.84 6.03 10.82
N PHE A 217 4.64 7.31 10.48
CA PHE A 217 5.61 8.07 9.70
C PHE A 217 5.97 9.39 10.38
N LEU A 218 7.22 9.51 10.87
CA LEU A 218 7.73 10.68 11.55
C LEU A 218 8.90 11.30 10.80
N PHE A 219 8.83 12.60 10.55
CA PHE A 219 9.92 13.32 9.89
C PHE A 219 11.22 13.32 10.69
N ARG A 220 11.14 13.27 12.02
CA ARG A 220 12.36 13.19 12.86
C ARG A 220 13.17 11.92 12.61
N ASN A 221 12.52 10.82 12.20
CA ASN A 221 13.18 9.55 11.85
C ASN A 221 13.54 9.50 10.36
N ALA A 222 12.62 9.96 9.49
CA ALA A 222 12.81 9.89 8.06
C ALA A 222 13.85 10.90 7.54
N ALA A 223 13.84 12.15 8.02
CA ALA A 223 14.69 13.20 7.48
C ALA A 223 16.21 12.91 7.61
N PRO A 224 16.75 12.41 8.74
CA PRO A 224 18.14 11.98 8.82
C PRO A 224 18.46 10.85 7.84
N ALA A 225 17.60 9.84 7.78
CA ALA A 225 17.78 8.71 6.87
C ALA A 225 17.80 9.12 5.39
N PHE A 226 16.89 10.00 4.99
CA PHE A 226 16.83 10.51 3.61
C PHE A 226 18.07 11.33 3.24
N ARG A 227 18.66 12.11 4.17
CA ARG A 227 19.92 12.85 3.93
C ARG A 227 21.09 11.92 3.63
N GLU A 228 21.11 10.72 4.24
CA GLU A 228 22.12 9.69 3.95
C GLU A 228 21.77 8.78 2.77
N GLY A 229 20.63 9.00 2.10
CA GLY A 229 20.17 8.15 0.99
C GLY A 229 19.52 6.83 1.44
N PHE A 230 19.21 6.68 2.73
CA PHE A 230 18.43 5.54 3.23
C PHE A 230 16.94 5.82 3.02
N TYR A 231 16.49 5.66 1.77
CA TYR A 231 15.08 5.77 1.39
C TYR A 231 14.34 4.44 1.68
N PRO A 232 13.02 4.45 1.82
CA PRO A 232 12.25 3.22 1.88
C PRO A 232 12.35 2.47 0.54
N ASP A 233 12.41 1.15 0.58
CA ASP A 233 12.37 0.32 -0.64
C ASP A 233 10.98 0.36 -1.26
N VAL A 234 9.94 0.46 -0.42
CA VAL A 234 8.54 0.56 -0.81
C VAL A 234 7.88 1.76 -0.13
N ILE A 235 7.15 2.53 -0.93
CA ILE A 235 6.23 3.57 -0.44
C ILE A 235 4.82 2.97 -0.42
N SER A 236 4.24 2.86 0.76
CA SER A 236 2.88 2.38 0.99
C SER A 236 2.14 3.27 1.97
N THR A 237 0.83 3.16 2.00
CA THR A 237 -0.01 4.10 2.75
C THR A 237 -0.43 3.61 4.13
N ASP A 238 -0.52 2.32 4.34
CA ASP A 238 -1.24 1.76 5.49
C ASP A 238 -2.65 2.38 5.57
N LEU A 239 -3.36 2.31 4.43
CA LEU A 239 -4.68 2.91 4.28
C LEU A 239 -5.73 2.12 5.09
N HIS A 240 -6.33 2.81 6.03
CA HIS A 240 -7.44 2.35 6.86
C HIS A 240 -8.25 3.55 7.32
N VAL A 241 -9.36 3.34 8.02
CA VAL A 241 -10.29 4.42 8.41
C VAL A 241 -9.60 5.54 9.18
N GLN A 242 -8.70 5.23 10.12
CA GLN A 242 -8.02 6.24 10.91
C GLN A 242 -6.93 7.01 10.13
N SER A 243 -6.42 6.46 9.02
CA SER A 243 -5.36 7.10 8.22
C SER A 243 -5.91 7.88 7.02
N MET A 244 -7.08 7.52 6.50
CA MET A 244 -7.63 8.09 5.25
C MET A 244 -7.84 9.61 5.27
N ASN A 245 -8.11 10.19 6.44
CA ASN A 245 -8.30 11.63 6.64
C ASN A 245 -7.25 12.24 7.60
N ALA A 246 -6.23 11.46 7.97
CA ALA A 246 -5.11 11.92 8.77
C ALA A 246 -3.99 12.48 7.88
N ALA A 247 -2.79 12.65 8.43
CA ALA A 247 -1.63 13.16 7.71
C ALA A 247 -1.26 12.33 6.46
N MET A 248 -1.57 11.04 6.43
CA MET A 248 -1.32 10.15 5.29
C MET A 248 -2.11 10.60 4.05
N MET A 249 -3.40 10.81 4.17
CA MET A 249 -4.36 11.19 3.12
C MET A 249 -4.48 10.16 1.99
N ASP A 250 -3.46 10.09 1.12
CA ASP A 250 -3.41 9.23 -0.06
C ASP A 250 -1.97 8.94 -0.52
N MET A 251 -1.82 8.05 -1.47
CA MET A 251 -0.51 7.69 -2.03
C MET A 251 0.21 8.91 -2.66
N PRO A 252 -0.42 9.78 -3.48
CA PRO A 252 0.23 10.97 -4.01
C PRO A 252 0.76 11.92 -2.92
N THR A 253 0.05 12.05 -1.80
CA THR A 253 0.52 12.87 -0.67
C THR A 253 1.72 12.22 0.01
N THR A 254 1.71 10.90 0.20
CA THR A 254 2.84 10.14 0.76
C THR A 254 4.08 10.26 -0.14
N MET A 255 3.92 10.09 -1.46
CA MET A 255 4.99 10.31 -2.44
C MET A 255 5.53 11.76 -2.41
N SER A 256 4.64 12.74 -2.24
CA SER A 256 5.02 14.16 -2.17
C SER A 256 5.86 14.48 -0.92
N LYS A 257 5.62 13.80 0.20
CA LYS A 257 6.47 13.90 1.40
C LYS A 257 7.87 13.37 1.16
N CYS A 258 7.98 12.22 0.48
CA CYS A 258 9.27 11.66 0.11
C CYS A 258 10.04 12.61 -0.81
N LEU A 259 9.35 13.25 -1.78
CA LEU A 259 9.94 14.26 -2.65
C LEU A 259 10.42 15.49 -1.85
N ALA A 260 9.60 15.99 -0.93
CA ALA A 260 9.95 17.13 -0.06
C ALA A 260 11.12 16.82 0.89
N LEU A 261 11.34 15.54 1.23
CA LEU A 261 12.51 15.08 2.00
C LEU A 261 13.75 14.83 1.13
N GLY A 262 13.67 15.04 -0.19
CA GLY A 262 14.80 14.93 -1.11
C GLY A 262 14.99 13.56 -1.77
N MET A 263 14.02 12.66 -1.69
CA MET A 263 14.09 11.40 -2.45
C MET A 263 13.98 11.70 -3.94
N PRO A 264 14.88 11.16 -4.80
CA PRO A 264 14.80 11.37 -6.24
C PRO A 264 13.49 10.89 -6.85
N LEU A 265 12.98 11.61 -7.85
CA LEU A 265 11.70 11.28 -8.52
C LEU A 265 11.68 9.83 -9.05
N SER A 266 12.76 9.38 -9.69
CA SER A 266 12.87 8.01 -10.19
C SER A 266 12.76 6.96 -9.08
N GLU A 267 13.37 7.24 -7.92
CA GLU A 267 13.32 6.36 -6.75
C GLU A 267 11.91 6.29 -6.15
N ILE A 268 11.21 7.44 -6.08
CA ILE A 268 9.81 7.50 -5.63
C ILE A 268 8.91 6.66 -6.52
N ILE A 269 9.03 6.82 -7.85
CA ILE A 269 8.23 6.05 -8.81
C ILE A 269 8.55 4.55 -8.68
N ALA A 270 9.82 4.18 -8.62
CA ALA A 270 10.20 2.78 -8.45
C ALA A 270 9.67 2.18 -7.15
N ALA A 271 9.71 2.94 -6.04
CA ALA A 271 9.22 2.52 -4.72
C ALA A 271 7.68 2.45 -4.63
N ALA A 272 6.95 3.09 -5.53
CA ALA A 272 5.48 3.07 -5.59
C ALA A 272 4.93 2.16 -6.73
N THR A 273 5.79 1.56 -7.57
CA THR A 273 5.38 0.75 -8.72
C THR A 273 6.13 -0.58 -8.77
N PHE A 274 7.34 -0.55 -9.34
CA PHE A 274 8.13 -1.74 -9.65
C PHE A 274 8.58 -2.52 -8.40
N ARG A 275 9.07 -1.84 -7.38
CA ARG A 275 9.60 -2.50 -6.18
C ARG A 275 8.52 -3.24 -5.38
N PRO A 276 7.36 -2.61 -5.05
CA PRO A 276 6.27 -3.33 -4.39
C PRO A 276 5.70 -4.46 -5.25
N ALA A 277 5.55 -4.27 -6.56
CA ALA A 277 5.10 -5.33 -7.47
C ALA A 277 6.05 -6.54 -7.44
N ARG A 278 7.37 -6.29 -7.48
CA ARG A 278 8.38 -7.34 -7.37
C ARG A 278 8.38 -8.02 -6.00
N ALA A 279 8.23 -7.24 -4.92
CA ALA A 279 8.20 -7.75 -3.55
C ALA A 279 7.07 -8.76 -3.32
N ILE A 280 5.92 -8.57 -3.98
CA ILE A 280 4.78 -9.49 -3.92
C ILE A 280 4.80 -10.58 -5.01
N GLY A 281 5.86 -10.67 -5.82
CA GLY A 281 6.02 -11.68 -6.86
C GLY A 281 5.26 -11.40 -8.16
N HIS A 282 4.82 -10.16 -8.41
CA HIS A 282 4.05 -9.70 -9.56
C HIS A 282 4.74 -8.57 -10.33
N ALA A 283 6.00 -8.76 -10.71
CA ALA A 283 6.84 -7.75 -11.37
C ALA A 283 6.20 -7.20 -12.67
N GLU A 284 5.32 -7.95 -13.31
CA GLU A 284 4.58 -7.55 -14.51
C GLU A 284 3.61 -6.38 -14.27
N LEU A 285 3.24 -6.08 -13.02
CA LEU A 285 2.30 -5.01 -12.68
C LEU A 285 2.96 -3.63 -12.55
N GLY A 286 4.23 -3.60 -12.19
CA GLY A 286 4.97 -2.35 -11.92
C GLY A 286 5.71 -1.79 -13.15
N THR A 287 5.28 -2.08 -14.37
CA THR A 287 5.98 -1.76 -15.61
C THR A 287 5.05 -1.32 -16.73
N LEU A 288 5.60 -0.59 -17.71
CA LEU A 288 4.93 -0.21 -18.96
C LEU A 288 5.45 -1.01 -20.17
N PHE A 289 6.15 -2.12 -19.95
CA PHE A 289 6.64 -2.93 -21.08
C PHE A 289 5.49 -3.53 -21.89
N PRO A 290 5.62 -3.57 -23.23
CA PRO A 290 4.65 -4.22 -24.08
C PRO A 290 4.39 -5.68 -23.66
N GLY A 291 3.12 -6.08 -23.64
CA GLY A 291 2.70 -7.44 -23.24
C GLY A 291 2.37 -7.59 -21.74
N THR A 292 2.59 -6.57 -20.93
CA THR A 292 2.14 -6.54 -19.54
C THR A 292 0.75 -5.90 -19.39
N ALA A 293 0.19 -5.92 -18.17
CA ALA A 293 -1.08 -5.25 -17.90
C ALA A 293 -0.99 -3.75 -18.22
N ALA A 294 -1.96 -3.23 -18.96
CA ALA A 294 -2.03 -1.80 -19.28
C ALA A 294 -2.60 -1.00 -18.09
N ASP A 295 -1.90 -1.08 -16.97
CA ASP A 295 -2.16 -0.32 -15.75
C ASP A 295 -1.27 0.92 -15.78
N ILE A 296 -1.88 2.10 -15.90
CA ILE A 296 -1.17 3.37 -16.14
C ILE A 296 -1.74 4.44 -15.22
N ALA A 297 -0.86 5.22 -14.62
CA ALA A 297 -1.24 6.42 -13.88
C ALA A 297 -0.56 7.67 -14.48
N LEU A 298 -1.33 8.74 -14.58
CA LEU A 298 -0.86 10.05 -15.06
C LEU A 298 -0.87 11.04 -13.91
N PHE A 299 0.27 11.66 -13.66
CA PHE A 299 0.43 12.65 -12.59
C PHE A 299 0.87 14.00 -13.12
N GLY A 300 0.21 15.05 -12.62
CA GLY A 300 0.79 16.40 -12.62
C GLY A 300 1.71 16.55 -11.39
N VAL A 301 2.93 17.02 -11.60
CA VAL A 301 3.80 17.48 -10.50
C VAL A 301 3.62 19.00 -10.39
N ARG A 302 2.77 19.41 -9.45
CA ARG A 302 2.42 20.83 -9.26
C ARG A 302 3.50 21.53 -8.50
N LYS A 303 3.94 22.69 -9.00
CA LYS A 303 4.88 23.60 -8.34
C LYS A 303 4.13 24.62 -7.49
N GLY A 304 4.66 24.95 -6.31
CA GLY A 304 4.06 25.90 -5.40
C GLY A 304 4.65 25.82 -3.98
N THR A 305 3.95 26.38 -3.02
CA THR A 305 4.31 26.27 -1.61
C THR A 305 3.33 25.34 -0.93
N PHE A 306 3.82 24.19 -0.51
CA PHE A 306 3.01 23.17 0.13
C PHE A 306 3.50 22.89 1.56
N GLY A 307 2.57 22.56 2.46
CA GLY A 307 2.88 22.03 3.78
C GLY A 307 2.51 20.56 3.84
N PHE A 308 3.38 19.74 4.45
CA PHE A 308 3.11 18.33 4.71
C PHE A 308 3.25 18.05 6.19
N ALA A 309 2.31 17.33 6.76
CA ALA A 309 2.35 16.90 8.16
C ALA A 309 2.81 15.44 8.27
N ASP A 310 3.50 15.10 9.36
CA ASP A 310 3.74 13.72 9.76
C ASP A 310 2.64 13.20 10.70
N SER A 311 2.78 11.97 11.17
CA SER A 311 1.77 11.29 12.00
C SER A 311 1.57 11.91 13.39
N VAL A 312 2.46 12.77 13.85
CA VAL A 312 2.40 13.41 15.19
C VAL A 312 2.29 14.93 15.11
N GLY A 313 1.98 15.47 13.92
CA GLY A 313 1.78 16.91 13.71
C GLY A 313 3.05 17.70 13.38
N GLY A 314 4.20 17.01 13.19
CA GLY A 314 5.41 17.63 12.63
C GLY A 314 5.16 18.11 11.20
N ARG A 315 5.71 19.29 10.82
CA ARG A 315 5.49 19.90 9.51
C ARG A 315 6.78 20.12 8.76
N ILE A 316 6.76 19.78 7.46
CA ILE A 316 7.79 20.21 6.49
C ILE A 316 7.17 21.05 5.37
N ALA A 317 7.98 21.87 4.73
CA ALA A 317 7.61 22.57 3.51
C ALA A 317 8.09 21.79 2.28
N GLY A 318 7.35 21.89 1.18
CA GLY A 318 7.74 21.36 -0.12
C GLY A 318 7.39 22.31 -1.25
N ALA A 319 8.19 22.27 -2.31
CA ALA A 319 7.98 23.10 -3.51
C ALA A 319 7.15 22.38 -4.58
N GLU A 320 6.94 21.08 -4.42
CA GLU A 320 6.26 20.25 -5.42
C GLU A 320 5.28 19.28 -4.76
N ARG A 321 4.21 18.94 -5.49
CA ARG A 321 3.16 18.02 -5.03
C ARG A 321 2.63 17.19 -6.19
N PHE A 322 2.55 15.87 -6.02
CA PHE A 322 1.89 14.97 -6.95
C PHE A 322 0.37 15.17 -6.92
N ALA A 323 -0.24 15.17 -8.09
CA ALA A 323 -1.69 15.16 -8.26
C ALA A 323 -2.04 14.12 -9.33
N CYS A 324 -2.85 13.11 -8.98
CA CYS A 324 -3.34 12.14 -9.95
C CYS A 324 -4.32 12.82 -10.90
N GLU A 325 -4.06 12.73 -12.20
CA GLU A 325 -4.89 13.30 -13.25
C GLU A 325 -5.73 12.24 -13.97
N MET A 326 -5.18 11.03 -14.12
CA MET A 326 -5.88 9.91 -14.76
C MET A 326 -5.32 8.57 -14.28
N THR A 327 -6.18 7.57 -14.24
CA THR A 327 -5.79 6.19 -13.98
C THR A 327 -6.46 5.27 -15.00
N CYS A 328 -5.66 4.42 -15.62
CA CYS A 328 -6.12 3.33 -16.48
C CYS A 328 -5.81 1.99 -15.80
N ARG A 329 -6.75 1.06 -15.86
CA ARG A 329 -6.58 -0.32 -15.42
C ARG A 329 -6.94 -1.28 -16.53
N ASN A 330 -6.04 -2.20 -16.88
CA ASN A 330 -6.20 -3.11 -18.02
C ASN A 330 -6.59 -2.37 -19.31
N GLY A 331 -6.02 -1.16 -19.55
CA GLY A 331 -6.30 -0.35 -20.73
C GLY A 331 -7.61 0.45 -20.68
N ALA A 332 -8.45 0.27 -19.66
CA ALA A 332 -9.66 1.06 -19.48
C ALA A 332 -9.39 2.26 -18.55
N VAL A 333 -9.88 3.45 -18.94
CA VAL A 333 -9.87 4.63 -18.06
C VAL A 333 -10.86 4.41 -16.94
N VAL A 334 -10.36 4.37 -15.70
CA VAL A 334 -11.16 4.13 -14.48
C VAL A 334 -11.27 5.37 -13.60
N TRP A 335 -10.39 6.36 -13.81
CA TRP A 335 -10.43 7.67 -13.19
C TRP A 335 -9.91 8.73 -14.16
N ASP A 336 -10.64 9.83 -14.30
CA ASP A 336 -10.26 10.95 -15.14
C ASP A 336 -10.70 12.26 -14.49
N ARG A 337 -9.75 12.94 -13.88
CA ARG A 337 -10.02 14.15 -13.09
C ARG A 337 -10.54 15.31 -13.93
N ASN A 338 -10.01 15.46 -15.14
CA ASN A 338 -10.26 16.60 -16.00
C ASN A 338 -10.95 16.21 -17.32
N ALA A 339 -11.64 15.07 -17.34
CA ALA A 339 -12.38 14.56 -18.49
C ALA A 339 -11.56 14.51 -19.80
N ARG A 340 -10.22 14.25 -19.70
CA ARG A 340 -9.32 14.16 -20.87
C ARG A 340 -9.71 13.05 -21.84
N ALA A 341 -10.35 12.03 -21.30
CA ALA A 341 -10.88 10.92 -22.04
C ALA A 341 -12.36 11.12 -22.44
N ALA A 342 -13.04 12.17 -22.07
CA ALA A 342 -14.41 12.43 -22.47
C ALA A 342 -14.50 13.01 -23.90
N SER A 343 -15.60 12.78 -24.57
CA SER A 343 -15.93 13.44 -25.83
C SER A 343 -16.61 14.79 -25.57
N ASP A 344 -16.45 15.74 -26.48
CA ASP A 344 -17.24 16.96 -26.43
C ASP A 344 -18.75 16.57 -26.45
N TYR A 345 -19.52 17.07 -25.50
CA TYR A 345 -20.95 16.71 -25.37
C TYR A 345 -21.75 16.98 -26.64
N ARG A 346 -21.31 17.96 -27.44
CA ARG A 346 -21.94 18.32 -28.74
C ARG A 346 -21.75 17.26 -29.80
N THR A 347 -20.79 16.34 -29.63
CA THR A 347 -20.53 15.26 -30.59
C THR A 347 -21.19 13.94 -30.17
N LEU A 348 -21.84 13.91 -29.01
CA LEU A 348 -22.56 12.73 -28.57
C LEU A 348 -23.85 12.53 -29.35
N PRO A 349 -24.30 11.27 -29.61
CA PRO A 349 -25.59 11.00 -30.20
C PRO A 349 -26.74 11.66 -29.42
N GLY A 350 -27.78 12.14 -30.10
CA GLY A 350 -28.93 12.79 -29.45
C GLY A 350 -29.69 11.93 -28.45
N ASN A 351 -29.51 10.61 -28.53
CA ASN A 351 -30.07 9.65 -27.57
C ASN A 351 -29.04 9.16 -26.50
N ALA A 352 -27.89 9.80 -26.42
CA ALA A 352 -26.89 9.43 -25.40
C ALA A 352 -27.45 9.60 -23.97
N GLY A 353 -27.36 8.56 -23.15
CA GLY A 353 -27.89 8.55 -21.78
C GLY A 353 -29.36 8.20 -21.65
N ILE A 354 -30.04 7.94 -22.76
CA ILE A 354 -31.46 7.53 -22.80
C ILE A 354 -31.50 6.00 -22.86
N ARG A 355 -32.20 5.38 -21.93
CA ARG A 355 -32.39 3.93 -21.90
C ARG A 355 -33.46 3.51 -22.91
N ASP A 356 -33.36 2.27 -23.38
CA ASP A 356 -34.39 1.68 -24.23
C ASP A 356 -35.77 1.76 -23.58
N GLY A 357 -36.74 2.32 -24.28
CA GLY A 357 -38.11 2.51 -23.79
C GLY A 357 -38.33 3.80 -22.96
N GLU A 358 -37.30 4.61 -22.69
CA GLU A 358 -37.49 5.93 -22.08
C GLU A 358 -38.10 6.90 -23.09
N TYR A 359 -39.07 7.67 -22.64
CA TYR A 359 -39.76 8.67 -23.46
C TYR A 359 -39.06 10.04 -23.41
N LEU A 360 -38.68 10.55 -24.56
CA LEU A 360 -38.18 11.91 -24.71
C LEU A 360 -39.37 12.92 -24.66
N ILE A 361 -39.42 13.70 -23.57
CA ILE A 361 -40.36 14.82 -23.50
C ILE A 361 -39.83 15.94 -24.41
N PRO A 362 -40.53 16.32 -25.50
CA PRO A 362 -40.12 17.43 -26.32
C PRO A 362 -40.11 18.72 -25.50
N PRO A 363 -39.22 19.69 -25.79
CA PRO A 363 -39.22 20.97 -25.10
C PRO A 363 -40.60 21.59 -25.21
N VAL A 364 -41.14 22.08 -24.11
CA VAL A 364 -42.39 22.83 -24.07
C VAL A 364 -42.13 24.11 -24.85
N SER A 365 -42.83 24.29 -25.99
CA SER A 365 -42.79 25.49 -26.84
C SER A 365 -43.32 26.72 -26.13
#